data_8d16505a2640e03b18df9902e7bb2ba2
#
_entry.id   8d16505a2640e03b18df9902e7bb2ba2
#
_cell.length_a   1.000
_cell.length_b   1.000
_cell.length_c   1.000
_cell.angle_alpha   90.00
_cell.angle_beta   90.00
_cell.angle_gamma   90.00
#
_symmetry.space_group_name_H-M   'P 1'
#
loop_
_entity.id
_entity.type
_entity.pdbx_description
1 polymer ?
#
loop_
_entity_poly.entity_id
_entity_poly.type
_entity_poly.pdbx_seq_one_letter_code
_entity_poly.pdbx_strand_id
1 'polypeptide(L)'
;MLKFAMTLTLLVKFAIAALALSLLSACGTPYASVANRAGEPVMLLGYDPVAYFTVGAPTKGNAQFKTNLPDRTYYFASAENQALFAANPTKYEPQYGGFCASGAAFAIKLGSDPTAWQIYNRRLFIFGDVLGQTAWQLDPAWNVDHADKLWPSIAAKGWRAASLQAYAFKVPHYKTGAQIKSEYELKNPSKPWPSYDPGGMVKNLFSKQPGWRSAEGFGQAAQGYPD
;
A
#
# COMPACT_ATOMS: atom_id res chain seq x y z
N MET A 1 16.46 40.40 -28.88
CA MET A 1 15.88 39.06 -28.96
C MET A 1 16.57 38.01 -28.03
N LEU A 2 17.89 37.95 -27.98
CA LEU A 2 18.64 36.95 -27.18
C LEU A 2 18.36 37.03 -25.66
N LYS A 3 18.32 38.25 -25.08
CA LYS A 3 17.99 38.45 -23.66
C LYS A 3 16.58 37.99 -23.29
N PHE A 4 15.62 38.18 -24.17
CA PHE A 4 14.22 37.75 -23.93
C PHE A 4 14.06 36.26 -23.95
N ALA A 5 14.74 35.54 -24.85
CA ALA A 5 14.75 34.07 -24.92
C ALA A 5 15.40 33.45 -23.66
N MET A 6 16.49 34.06 -23.17
CA MET A 6 17.19 33.60 -21.97
C MET A 6 16.34 33.75 -20.69
N THR A 7 15.58 34.87 -20.59
CA THR A 7 14.67 35.12 -19.47
C THR A 7 13.49 34.14 -19.47
N LEU A 8 12.93 33.86 -20.65
CA LEU A 8 11.82 32.92 -20.80
C LEU A 8 12.25 31.48 -20.41
N THR A 9 13.45 31.06 -20.86
CA THR A 9 14.00 29.75 -20.51
C THR A 9 14.24 29.61 -19.00
N LEU A 10 14.69 30.68 -18.35
CA LEU A 10 14.89 30.70 -16.89
C LEU A 10 13.56 30.59 -16.14
N LEU A 11 12.54 31.33 -16.57
CA LEU A 11 11.20 31.28 -15.99
C LEU A 11 10.55 29.89 -16.12
N VAL A 12 10.71 29.25 -17.28
CA VAL A 12 10.22 27.87 -17.50
C VAL A 12 10.92 26.87 -16.59
N LYS A 13 12.24 26.99 -16.42
CA LYS A 13 13.00 26.13 -15.49
C LYS A 13 12.57 26.34 -14.03
N PHE A 14 12.34 27.59 -13.62
CA PHE A 14 11.81 27.91 -12.29
C PHE A 14 10.40 27.38 -12.08
N ALA A 15 9.52 27.50 -13.07
CA ALA A 15 8.16 26.97 -13.00
C ALA A 15 8.15 25.43 -12.90
N ILE A 16 9.01 24.76 -13.67
CA ILE A 16 9.17 23.29 -13.59
C ILE A 16 9.73 22.87 -12.22
N ALA A 17 10.72 23.59 -11.71
CA ALA A 17 11.30 23.32 -10.38
C ALA A 17 10.27 23.55 -9.26
N ALA A 18 9.49 24.65 -9.32
CA ALA A 18 8.43 24.93 -8.37
C ALA A 18 7.30 23.90 -8.42
N LEU A 19 6.91 23.45 -9.62
CA LEU A 19 5.95 22.36 -9.79
C LEU A 19 6.49 21.04 -9.25
N ALA A 20 7.75 20.72 -9.48
CA ALA A 20 8.40 19.54 -8.92
C ALA A 20 8.48 19.59 -7.39
N LEU A 21 8.82 20.76 -6.81
CA LEU A 21 8.81 20.95 -5.35
C LEU A 21 7.40 20.83 -4.75
N SER A 22 6.38 21.35 -5.41
CA SER A 22 4.99 21.24 -4.93
C SER A 22 4.48 19.79 -4.94
N LEU A 23 4.95 18.97 -5.88
CA LEU A 23 4.66 17.54 -5.91
C LEU A 23 5.39 16.75 -4.80
N LEU A 24 6.53 17.24 -4.34
CA LEU A 24 7.32 16.65 -3.26
C LEU A 24 6.80 17.02 -1.86
N SER A 25 6.13 18.16 -1.73
CA SER A 25 5.63 18.67 -0.44
C SER A 25 4.19 18.25 -0.11
N ALA A 26 3.57 17.39 -0.92
CA ALA A 26 2.29 16.81 -0.56
C ALA A 26 2.45 15.97 0.71
N CYS A 27 2.01 16.51 1.86
CA CYS A 27 1.86 15.74 3.09
C CYS A 27 1.04 14.50 2.78
N GLY A 28 1.64 13.32 2.94
CA GLY A 28 0.97 12.06 2.72
C GLY A 28 0.32 11.59 4.01
N THR A 29 -0.73 10.80 3.87
CA THR A 29 -1.29 10.07 5.00
C THR A 29 -0.43 8.83 5.29
N PRO A 30 -0.19 8.48 6.57
CA PRO A 30 0.43 7.20 6.93
C PRO A 30 -0.50 6.00 6.72
N TYR A 31 -1.73 6.21 6.25
CA TYR A 31 -2.75 5.18 6.08
C TYR A 31 -3.18 5.02 4.62
N ALA A 32 -3.34 3.77 4.21
CA ALA A 32 -3.86 3.37 2.90
C ALA A 32 -5.40 3.36 2.92
N SER A 33 -6.00 4.49 3.27
CA SER A 33 -7.45 4.65 3.27
C SER A 33 -7.96 5.11 1.91
N VAL A 34 -9.21 4.77 1.60
CA VAL A 34 -9.94 5.21 0.42
C VAL A 34 -11.20 5.95 0.89
N ALA A 35 -11.42 7.13 0.34
CA ALA A 35 -12.63 7.88 0.68
C ALA A 35 -13.87 7.15 0.13
N ASN A 36 -14.84 6.90 0.99
CA ASN A 36 -16.18 6.46 0.57
C ASN A 36 -16.98 7.63 -0.05
N ARG A 37 -18.23 7.40 -0.42
CA ARG A 37 -19.10 8.44 -1.02
C ARG A 37 -19.35 9.62 -0.07
N ALA A 38 -19.29 9.41 1.25
CA ALA A 38 -19.44 10.46 2.25
C ALA A 38 -18.11 11.17 2.56
N GLY A 39 -17.01 10.78 1.94
CA GLY A 39 -15.67 11.35 2.17
C GLY A 39 -14.94 10.76 3.37
N GLU A 40 -15.47 9.72 4.03
CA GLU A 40 -14.79 9.05 5.15
C GLU A 40 -13.58 8.24 4.64
N PRO A 41 -12.41 8.34 5.28
CA PRO A 41 -11.20 7.62 4.89
C PRO A 41 -11.25 6.16 5.38
N VAL A 42 -11.86 5.28 4.58
CA VAL A 42 -12.10 3.87 4.95
C VAL A 42 -10.85 3.02 4.70
N MET A 43 -10.45 2.27 5.72
CA MET A 43 -9.33 1.34 5.67
C MET A 43 -9.73 0.01 5.02
N LEU A 44 -8.75 -0.66 4.41
CA LEU A 44 -8.90 -2.03 3.88
C LEU A 44 -10.09 -2.19 2.90
N LEU A 45 -10.47 -1.13 2.17
CA LEU A 45 -11.67 -1.14 1.32
C LEU A 45 -12.92 -1.65 2.05
N GLY A 46 -13.02 -1.37 3.35
CA GLY A 46 -14.12 -1.81 4.20
C GLY A 46 -14.08 -3.27 4.63
N TYR A 47 -12.97 -3.98 4.45
CA TYR A 47 -12.78 -5.29 5.08
C TYR A 47 -12.49 -5.14 6.57
N ASP A 48 -13.01 -6.11 7.35
CA ASP A 48 -12.89 -6.15 8.80
C ASP A 48 -11.49 -6.57 9.24
N PRO A 49 -10.71 -5.71 9.92
CA PRO A 49 -9.36 -6.03 10.36
C PRO A 49 -9.32 -7.15 11.42
N VAL A 50 -10.38 -7.34 12.19
CA VAL A 50 -10.47 -8.36 13.24
C VAL A 50 -10.71 -9.75 12.63
N ALA A 51 -11.46 -9.82 11.53
CA ALA A 51 -11.81 -11.07 10.88
C ALA A 51 -10.58 -11.86 10.38
N TYR A 52 -9.49 -11.19 10.02
CA TYR A 52 -8.25 -11.88 9.68
C TYR A 52 -7.70 -12.73 10.83
N PHE A 53 -7.94 -12.32 12.07
CA PHE A 53 -7.47 -13.03 13.27
C PHE A 53 -8.50 -14.02 13.82
N THR A 54 -9.79 -13.74 13.67
CA THR A 54 -10.87 -14.54 14.27
C THR A 54 -11.41 -15.57 13.29
N VAL A 55 -11.53 -15.22 12.02
CA VAL A 55 -12.06 -16.09 10.96
C VAL A 55 -10.93 -16.69 10.13
N GLY A 56 -9.77 -16.01 10.04
CA GLY A 56 -8.65 -16.42 9.18
C GLY A 56 -8.93 -16.16 7.69
N ALA A 57 -9.79 -15.20 7.39
CA ALA A 57 -10.17 -14.85 6.03
C ALA A 57 -10.54 -13.36 5.90
N PRO A 58 -10.32 -12.75 4.71
CA PRO A 58 -10.79 -11.41 4.42
C PRO A 58 -12.32 -11.40 4.40
N THR A 59 -12.92 -10.69 5.34
CA THR A 59 -14.37 -10.62 5.51
C THR A 59 -14.81 -9.18 5.35
N LYS A 60 -15.84 -8.93 4.53
CA LYS A 60 -16.39 -7.58 4.38
C LYS A 60 -17.01 -7.10 5.69
N GLY A 61 -16.66 -5.89 6.08
CA GLY A 61 -17.34 -5.17 7.14
C GLY A 61 -18.63 -4.50 6.64
N ASN A 62 -19.39 -4.00 7.59
CA ASN A 62 -20.61 -3.25 7.38
C ASN A 62 -20.45 -1.86 8.00
N ALA A 63 -20.84 -0.80 7.30
CA ALA A 63 -20.79 0.58 7.78
C ALA A 63 -21.62 0.82 9.07
N GLN A 64 -22.56 -0.08 9.37
CA GLN A 64 -23.32 -0.07 10.64
C GLN A 64 -22.41 -0.34 11.85
N PHE A 65 -21.40 -1.18 11.68
CA PHE A 65 -20.39 -1.49 12.69
C PHE A 65 -19.07 -0.84 12.31
N LYS A 66 -18.87 0.43 12.68
CA LYS A 66 -17.67 1.18 12.33
C LYS A 66 -17.05 1.88 13.51
N THR A 67 -15.74 2.06 13.43
CA THR A 67 -14.98 2.92 14.34
C THR A 67 -14.31 4.02 13.53
N ASN A 68 -14.67 5.26 13.85
CA ASN A 68 -14.04 6.45 13.27
C ASN A 68 -12.88 6.88 14.18
N LEU A 69 -11.69 6.93 13.61
CA LEU A 69 -10.51 7.56 14.19
C LEU A 69 -10.29 8.90 13.45
N PRO A 70 -9.45 9.80 13.97
CA PRO A 70 -9.30 11.15 13.37
C PRO A 70 -8.95 11.16 11.89
N ASP A 71 -8.24 10.16 11.40
CA ASP A 71 -7.65 10.08 10.06
C ASP A 71 -7.96 8.78 9.31
N ARG A 72 -8.78 7.90 9.89
CA ARG A 72 -9.15 6.61 9.29
C ARG A 72 -10.41 6.02 9.91
N THR A 73 -11.13 5.25 9.12
CA THR A 73 -12.35 4.54 9.52
C THR A 73 -12.20 3.05 9.26
N TYR A 74 -12.58 2.23 10.23
CA TYR A 74 -12.64 0.78 10.07
C TYR A 74 -14.09 0.30 10.10
N TYR A 75 -14.42 -0.64 9.21
CA TYR A 75 -15.69 -1.36 9.19
C TYR A 75 -15.50 -2.76 9.76
N PHE A 76 -16.53 -3.27 10.43
CA PHE A 76 -16.50 -4.61 11.06
C PHE A 76 -17.67 -5.45 10.56
N ALA A 77 -17.48 -6.76 10.56
CA ALA A 77 -18.52 -7.70 10.18
C ALA A 77 -19.61 -7.84 11.25
N SER A 78 -19.28 -7.51 12.51
CA SER A 78 -20.21 -7.59 13.64
C SER A 78 -19.86 -6.61 14.75
N ALA A 79 -20.80 -6.43 15.68
CA ALA A 79 -20.59 -5.63 16.88
C ALA A 79 -19.51 -6.21 17.80
N GLU A 80 -19.36 -7.55 17.83
CA GLU A 80 -18.34 -8.24 18.61
C GLU A 80 -16.94 -7.91 18.08
N ASN A 81 -16.74 -7.93 16.75
CA ASN A 81 -15.48 -7.55 16.14
C ASN A 81 -15.15 -6.08 16.36
N GLN A 82 -16.15 -5.21 16.30
CA GLN A 82 -15.99 -3.79 16.65
C GLN A 82 -15.53 -3.62 18.10
N ALA A 83 -16.13 -4.35 19.05
CA ALA A 83 -15.75 -4.31 20.45
C ALA A 83 -14.32 -4.85 20.69
N LEU A 84 -13.94 -5.94 20.01
CA LEU A 84 -12.57 -6.48 20.06
C LEU A 84 -11.54 -5.46 19.56
N PHE A 85 -11.85 -4.78 18.46
CA PHE A 85 -10.98 -3.72 17.93
C PHE A 85 -10.88 -2.55 18.92
N ALA A 86 -12.00 -2.07 19.47
CA ALA A 86 -12.01 -0.97 20.41
C ALA A 86 -11.19 -1.28 21.68
N ALA A 87 -11.20 -2.53 22.14
CA ALA A 87 -10.41 -2.97 23.28
C ALA A 87 -8.90 -2.99 23.03
N ASN A 88 -8.46 -3.27 21.79
CA ASN A 88 -7.05 -3.31 21.43
C ASN A 88 -6.83 -3.04 19.94
N PRO A 89 -6.92 -1.78 19.49
CA PRO A 89 -6.77 -1.42 18.08
C PRO A 89 -5.42 -1.86 17.50
N THR A 90 -4.33 -1.66 18.22
CA THR A 90 -2.96 -1.98 17.79
C THR A 90 -2.74 -3.46 17.44
N LYS A 91 -3.52 -4.35 18.04
CA LYS A 91 -3.48 -5.78 17.72
C LYS A 91 -4.00 -6.07 16.32
N TYR A 92 -5.01 -5.33 15.88
CA TYR A 92 -5.78 -5.64 14.68
C TYR A 92 -5.47 -4.72 13.49
N GLU A 93 -4.88 -3.55 13.76
CA GLU A 93 -4.48 -2.63 12.69
C GLU A 93 -3.45 -3.26 11.75
N PRO A 94 -3.63 -3.08 10.42
CA PRO A 94 -2.64 -3.57 9.48
C PRO A 94 -1.33 -2.80 9.64
N GLN A 95 -0.23 -3.52 9.50
CA GLN A 95 1.10 -2.92 9.54
C GLN A 95 1.31 -1.96 8.38
N TYR A 96 2.21 -1.03 8.57
CA TYR A 96 2.55 -0.01 7.58
C TYR A 96 1.34 0.79 7.09
N GLY A 97 0.41 1.05 8.01
CA GLY A 97 -0.83 1.77 7.71
C GLY A 97 -1.69 1.11 6.64
N GLY A 98 -1.58 -0.20 6.43
CA GLY A 98 -2.31 -0.93 5.40
C GLY A 98 -1.75 -0.77 3.98
N PHE A 99 -0.62 -0.11 3.78
CA PHE A 99 0.11 -0.15 2.51
C PHE A 99 0.72 -1.52 2.26
N CYS A 100 1.06 -1.81 1.00
CA CYS A 100 1.70 -3.05 0.61
C CYS A 100 2.97 -3.31 1.44
N ALA A 101 2.97 -4.40 2.22
CA ALA A 101 4.08 -4.74 3.09
C ALA A 101 5.36 -5.07 2.33
N SER A 102 5.25 -5.66 1.13
CA SER A 102 6.39 -5.87 0.25
C SER A 102 6.98 -4.55 -0.23
N GLY A 103 6.12 -3.56 -0.55
CA GLY A 103 6.56 -2.22 -0.90
C GLY A 103 7.28 -1.53 0.26
N ALA A 104 6.76 -1.67 1.49
CA ALA A 104 7.35 -1.04 2.68
C ALA A 104 8.79 -1.52 2.93
N ALA A 105 9.11 -2.78 2.64
CA ALA A 105 10.48 -3.32 2.74
C ALA A 105 11.49 -2.66 1.77
N PHE A 106 10.99 -1.90 0.78
CA PHE A 106 11.81 -1.14 -0.18
C PHE A 106 11.58 0.38 -0.07
N ALA A 107 11.02 0.86 1.04
CA ALA A 107 10.64 2.25 1.23
C ALA A 107 9.65 2.79 0.16
N ILE A 108 8.81 1.93 -0.39
CA ILE A 108 7.79 2.27 -1.40
C ILE A 108 6.41 2.17 -0.77
N LYS A 109 5.59 3.19 -0.98
CA LYS A 109 4.17 3.18 -0.58
C LYS A 109 3.33 2.77 -1.78
N LEU A 110 2.93 1.51 -1.83
CA LEU A 110 2.02 0.97 -2.85
C LEU A 110 0.66 0.71 -2.23
N GLY A 111 -0.39 0.83 -3.02
CA GLY A 111 -1.72 0.39 -2.64
C GLY A 111 -1.73 -1.11 -2.33
N SER A 112 -2.77 -1.56 -1.66
CA SER A 112 -2.90 -2.93 -1.19
C SER A 112 -4.26 -3.53 -1.57
N ASP A 113 -4.26 -4.85 -1.70
CA ASP A 113 -5.45 -5.66 -1.88
C ASP A 113 -5.75 -6.37 -0.55
N PRO A 114 -6.87 -6.08 0.10
CA PRO A 114 -7.24 -6.74 1.36
C PRO A 114 -7.38 -8.27 1.25
N THR A 115 -7.51 -8.83 0.04
CA THR A 115 -7.56 -10.27 -0.16
C THR A 115 -6.18 -10.93 -0.24
N ALA A 116 -5.12 -10.13 -0.44
CA ALA A 116 -3.73 -10.55 -0.39
C ALA A 116 -3.14 -10.17 0.98
N TRP A 117 -3.11 -11.10 1.92
CA TRP A 117 -2.77 -10.83 3.31
C TRP A 117 -1.99 -11.95 3.97
N GLN A 118 -1.36 -11.64 5.10
CA GLN A 118 -0.69 -12.62 5.97
C GLN A 118 -0.70 -12.15 7.41
N ILE A 119 -0.93 -13.07 8.34
CA ILE A 119 -0.55 -12.86 9.74
C ILE A 119 0.82 -13.51 9.95
N TYR A 120 1.77 -12.72 10.42
CA TYR A 120 3.10 -13.17 10.78
C TYR A 120 3.49 -12.54 12.12
N ASN A 121 3.97 -13.34 13.07
CA ASN A 121 4.27 -12.89 14.43
C ASN A 121 3.14 -12.06 15.07
N ARG A 122 1.90 -12.50 14.90
CA ARG A 122 0.66 -11.84 15.41
C ARG A 122 0.41 -10.43 14.84
N ARG A 123 1.04 -10.07 13.74
CA ARG A 123 0.88 -8.81 13.02
C ARG A 123 0.18 -9.07 11.69
N LEU A 124 -0.74 -8.19 11.31
CA LEU A 124 -1.46 -8.26 10.02
C LEU A 124 -0.68 -7.49 8.95
N PHE A 125 -0.33 -8.17 7.88
CA PHE A 125 0.31 -7.58 6.70
C PHE A 125 -0.63 -7.70 5.50
N ILE A 126 -0.76 -6.61 4.75
CA ILE A 126 -1.54 -6.57 3.52
C ILE A 126 -0.56 -6.34 2.36
N PHE A 127 -0.85 -6.93 1.21
CA PHE A 127 0.01 -6.85 0.03
C PHE A 127 -0.70 -6.18 -1.14
N GLY A 128 0.05 -5.70 -2.11
CA GLY A 128 -0.50 -5.08 -3.31
C GLY A 128 -1.19 -6.08 -4.24
N ASP A 129 -0.75 -7.33 -4.19
CA ASP A 129 -1.27 -8.45 -4.96
C ASP A 129 -0.65 -9.77 -4.46
N VAL A 130 -1.09 -10.88 -5.07
CA VAL A 130 -0.57 -12.23 -4.79
C VAL A 130 0.93 -12.34 -5.10
N LEU A 131 1.44 -11.64 -6.11
CA LEU A 131 2.87 -11.65 -6.44
C LEU A 131 3.70 -11.05 -5.31
N GLY A 132 3.31 -9.88 -4.81
CA GLY A 132 3.96 -9.24 -3.67
C GLY A 132 3.89 -10.09 -2.42
N GLN A 133 2.75 -10.71 -2.13
CA GLN A 133 2.58 -11.65 -1.02
C GLN A 133 3.52 -12.85 -1.16
N THR A 134 3.55 -13.48 -2.33
CA THR A 134 4.38 -14.65 -2.62
C THR A 134 5.88 -14.35 -2.45
N ALA A 135 6.34 -13.23 -3.00
CA ALA A 135 7.73 -12.82 -2.86
C ALA A 135 8.09 -12.54 -1.38
N TRP A 136 7.20 -11.90 -0.64
CA TRP A 136 7.40 -11.61 0.78
C TRP A 136 7.46 -12.88 1.63
N GLN A 137 6.65 -13.89 1.31
CA GLN A 137 6.59 -15.18 2.01
C GLN A 137 7.88 -16.02 1.89
N LEU A 138 8.74 -15.73 0.93
CA LEU A 138 10.02 -16.42 0.79
C LEU A 138 10.99 -16.10 1.94
N ASP A 139 10.91 -14.88 2.50
CA ASP A 139 11.73 -14.46 3.64
C ASP A 139 10.99 -13.40 4.48
N PRO A 140 9.98 -13.80 5.25
CA PRO A 140 9.18 -12.88 6.05
C PRO A 140 10.00 -12.11 7.08
N ALA A 141 10.99 -12.77 7.69
CA ALA A 141 11.81 -12.17 8.75
C ALA A 141 12.62 -10.98 8.23
N TRP A 142 13.28 -11.15 7.08
CA TRP A 142 14.03 -10.08 6.43
C TRP A 142 13.10 -8.93 6.00
N ASN A 143 11.98 -9.25 5.37
CA ASN A 143 11.04 -8.24 4.88
C ASN A 143 10.47 -7.41 6.02
N VAL A 144 10.13 -8.03 7.17
CA VAL A 144 9.64 -7.31 8.35
C VAL A 144 10.73 -6.42 8.94
N ASP A 145 11.94 -6.96 9.13
CA ASP A 145 13.07 -6.18 9.69
C ASP A 145 13.38 -4.92 8.86
N HIS A 146 13.40 -5.07 7.51
CA HIS A 146 13.65 -3.94 6.62
C HIS A 146 12.49 -2.94 6.59
N ALA A 147 11.26 -3.43 6.50
CA ALA A 147 10.11 -2.55 6.50
C ALA A 147 9.97 -1.78 7.82
N ASP A 148 10.19 -2.41 8.96
CA ASP A 148 10.15 -1.76 10.28
C ASP A 148 11.20 -0.64 10.40
N LYS A 149 12.39 -0.82 9.83
CA LYS A 149 13.46 0.20 9.79
C LYS A 149 13.16 1.35 8.83
N LEU A 150 12.56 1.06 7.67
CA LEU A 150 12.34 2.04 6.60
C LEU A 150 11.03 2.81 6.76
N TRP A 151 9.99 2.17 7.26
CA TRP A 151 8.64 2.74 7.36
C TRP A 151 8.59 4.10 8.07
N PRO A 152 9.23 4.32 9.22
CA PRO A 152 9.18 5.62 9.90
C PRO A 152 9.61 6.80 9.01
N SER A 153 10.54 6.55 8.09
CA SER A 153 11.07 7.59 7.20
C SER A 153 10.13 7.96 6.05
N ILE A 154 9.14 7.12 5.74
CA ILE A 154 8.24 7.29 4.60
C ILE A 154 6.77 7.41 5.01
N ALA A 155 6.40 7.06 6.24
CA ALA A 155 5.01 7.01 6.70
C ALA A 155 4.24 8.31 6.41
N ALA A 156 4.83 9.46 6.74
CA ALA A 156 4.23 10.78 6.53
C ALA A 156 4.45 11.36 5.12
N LYS A 157 5.24 10.69 4.26
CA LYS A 157 5.46 11.16 2.89
C LYS A 157 4.28 10.81 1.99
N GLY A 158 3.99 11.66 1.02
CA GLY A 158 3.09 11.32 -0.06
C GLY A 158 3.54 10.03 -0.78
N TRP A 159 2.63 9.17 -1.14
CA TRP A 159 2.96 7.87 -1.73
C TRP A 159 3.76 7.99 -3.04
N ARG A 160 3.51 9.04 -3.85
CA ARG A 160 4.30 9.32 -5.06
C ARG A 160 5.73 9.70 -4.72
N ALA A 161 5.92 10.57 -3.73
CA ALA A 161 7.23 11.02 -3.30
C ALA A 161 8.05 9.87 -2.72
N ALA A 162 7.45 9.04 -1.86
CA ALA A 162 8.10 7.86 -1.31
C ALA A 162 8.52 6.87 -2.40
N SER A 163 7.61 6.56 -3.33
CA SER A 163 7.90 5.64 -4.44
C SER A 163 8.98 6.20 -5.38
N LEU A 164 8.89 7.47 -5.75
CA LEU A 164 9.88 8.11 -6.64
C LEU A 164 11.26 8.15 -6.00
N GLN A 165 11.34 8.45 -4.70
CA GLN A 165 12.59 8.44 -3.95
C GLN A 165 13.23 7.05 -3.95
N ALA A 166 12.45 5.99 -3.71
CA ALA A 166 12.95 4.62 -3.71
C ALA A 166 13.45 4.19 -5.10
N TYR A 167 12.75 4.59 -6.17
CA TYR A 167 13.22 4.34 -7.54
C TYR A 167 14.51 5.08 -7.87
N ALA A 168 14.65 6.34 -7.45
CA ALA A 168 15.84 7.16 -7.72
C ALA A 168 17.08 6.66 -6.95
N PHE A 169 16.91 6.27 -5.69
CA PHE A 169 18.02 5.88 -4.80
C PHE A 169 18.18 4.36 -4.67
N LYS A 170 17.35 3.56 -5.36
CA LYS A 170 17.41 2.10 -5.40
C LYS A 170 17.64 1.49 -4.02
N VAL A 171 16.60 1.27 -3.25
CA VAL A 171 16.70 0.42 -2.05
C VAL A 171 16.92 -1.02 -2.53
N PRO A 172 18.13 -1.57 -2.44
CA PRO A 172 18.41 -2.87 -2.99
C PRO A 172 17.77 -3.96 -2.13
N HIS A 173 17.01 -4.83 -2.74
CA HIS A 173 16.74 -6.13 -2.15
C HIS A 173 18.02 -6.96 -2.18
N TYR A 174 18.28 -7.75 -1.14
CA TYR A 174 19.44 -8.64 -1.09
C TYR A 174 19.36 -9.78 -2.13
N LYS A 175 18.18 -10.03 -2.69
CA LYS A 175 17.94 -10.95 -3.80
C LYS A 175 17.44 -10.20 -5.03
N THR A 176 17.89 -10.60 -6.20
CA THR A 176 17.33 -10.12 -7.46
C THR A 176 15.97 -10.76 -7.74
N GLY A 177 15.14 -10.16 -8.60
CA GLY A 177 13.88 -10.76 -9.02
C GLY A 177 14.03 -12.16 -9.62
N ALA A 178 15.12 -12.43 -10.33
CA ALA A 178 15.41 -13.75 -10.86
C ALA A 178 15.70 -14.79 -9.75
N GLN A 179 16.46 -14.41 -8.74
CA GLN A 179 16.70 -15.26 -7.57
C GLN A 179 15.42 -15.55 -6.78
N ILE A 180 14.56 -14.55 -6.57
CA ILE A 180 13.27 -14.72 -5.91
C ILE A 180 12.39 -15.68 -6.71
N LYS A 181 12.31 -15.53 -8.03
CA LYS A 181 11.56 -16.44 -8.90
C LYS A 181 12.08 -17.86 -8.82
N SER A 182 13.40 -18.05 -8.95
CA SER A 182 14.01 -19.38 -8.86
C SER A 182 13.76 -20.05 -7.50
N GLU A 183 13.84 -19.29 -6.41
CA GLU A 183 13.55 -19.81 -5.07
C GLU A 183 12.08 -20.23 -4.92
N TYR A 184 11.16 -19.43 -5.48
CA TYR A 184 9.75 -19.78 -5.48
C TYR A 184 9.48 -21.05 -6.26
N GLU A 185 10.04 -21.20 -7.47
CA GLU A 185 9.86 -22.37 -8.33
C GLU A 185 10.41 -23.63 -7.67
N LEU A 186 11.54 -23.53 -6.96
CA LEU A 186 12.11 -24.64 -6.19
C LEU A 186 11.20 -25.04 -5.01
N LYS A 187 10.63 -24.09 -4.29
CA LYS A 187 9.73 -24.34 -3.14
C LYS A 187 8.32 -24.76 -3.58
N ASN A 188 7.93 -24.47 -4.79
CA ASN A 188 6.57 -24.69 -5.30
C ASN A 188 6.58 -25.30 -6.72
N PRO A 189 7.13 -26.52 -6.91
CA PRO A 189 7.37 -27.08 -8.25
C PRO A 189 6.10 -27.30 -9.07
N SER A 190 4.93 -27.34 -8.44
CA SER A 190 3.63 -27.52 -9.10
C SER A 190 2.84 -26.22 -9.31
N LYS A 191 3.38 -25.08 -8.86
CA LYS A 191 2.68 -23.80 -8.95
C LYS A 191 3.44 -22.85 -9.87
N PRO A 192 2.78 -22.26 -10.88
CA PRO A 192 3.42 -21.26 -11.73
C PRO A 192 3.78 -20.02 -10.91
N TRP A 193 4.85 -19.33 -11.31
CA TRP A 193 5.15 -18.01 -10.80
C TRP A 193 4.00 -17.06 -11.14
N PRO A 194 3.46 -16.30 -10.16
CA PRO A 194 2.37 -15.37 -10.42
C PRO A 194 2.75 -14.36 -11.51
N SER A 195 1.84 -14.10 -12.44
CA SER A 195 2.07 -13.12 -13.50
C SER A 195 2.09 -11.71 -12.93
N TYR A 196 2.98 -10.87 -13.44
CA TYR A 196 3.10 -9.47 -13.10
C TYR A 196 2.61 -8.60 -14.26
N ASP A 197 1.72 -7.64 -13.98
CA ASP A 197 1.32 -6.62 -14.95
C ASP A 197 2.13 -5.33 -14.73
N PRO A 198 3.19 -5.07 -15.54
CA PRO A 198 3.98 -3.85 -15.42
C PRO A 198 3.19 -2.59 -15.78
N GLY A 199 2.12 -2.71 -16.59
CA GLY A 199 1.25 -1.58 -16.95
C GLY A 199 0.49 -1.02 -15.76
N GLY A 200 0.18 -1.86 -14.80
CA GLY A 200 -0.52 -1.44 -13.59
C GLY A 200 0.30 -0.53 -12.70
N MET A 201 1.61 -0.70 -12.61
CA MET A 201 2.47 0.17 -11.81
C MET A 201 2.50 1.61 -12.37
N VAL A 202 2.55 1.75 -13.69
CA VAL A 202 2.51 3.07 -14.35
C VAL A 202 1.13 3.73 -14.16
N LYS A 203 0.04 2.97 -14.35
CA LYS A 203 -1.32 3.49 -14.09
C LYS A 203 -1.49 3.99 -12.67
N ASN A 204 -0.91 3.30 -11.67
CA ASN A 204 -0.97 3.72 -10.28
C ASN A 204 -0.24 5.03 -10.00
N LEU A 205 0.86 5.34 -10.69
CA LEU A 205 1.56 6.62 -10.54
C LEU A 205 0.67 7.81 -10.92
N PHE A 206 -0.27 7.61 -11.84
CA PHE A 206 -1.18 8.66 -12.33
C PHE A 206 -2.57 8.61 -11.68
N SER A 207 -2.88 7.62 -10.86
CA SER A 207 -4.15 7.55 -10.14
C SER A 207 -4.24 8.62 -9.05
N LYS A 208 -5.44 9.10 -8.74
CA LYS A 208 -5.66 10.08 -7.66
C LYS A 208 -5.48 9.47 -6.26
N GLN A 209 -5.50 8.15 -6.16
CA GLN A 209 -5.37 7.40 -4.91
C GLN A 209 -4.24 6.37 -5.03
N PRO A 210 -3.57 5.98 -3.93
CA PRO A 210 -2.63 4.87 -3.98
C PRO A 210 -3.36 3.67 -4.57
N GLY A 211 -2.85 3.16 -5.70
CA GLY A 211 -3.57 2.18 -6.52
C GLY A 211 -4.02 0.98 -5.72
N TRP A 212 -5.30 0.88 -5.54
CA TRP A 212 -5.93 -0.31 -5.01
C TRP A 212 -5.93 -1.38 -6.10
N ARG A 213 -5.38 -2.51 -5.76
CA ARG A 213 -5.41 -3.69 -6.59
C ARG A 213 -6.49 -4.60 -6.02
N SER A 214 -7.53 -4.87 -6.79
CA SER A 214 -8.42 -5.97 -6.45
C SER A 214 -7.78 -7.30 -6.90
N ALA A 215 -8.16 -8.40 -6.28
CA ALA A 215 -7.76 -9.74 -6.71
C ALA A 215 -8.15 -10.03 -8.19
N GLU A 216 -9.05 -9.25 -8.75
CA GLU A 216 -9.56 -9.36 -10.12
C GLU A 216 -8.79 -8.50 -11.13
N GLY A 217 -7.74 -7.76 -10.69
CA GLY A 217 -6.87 -7.02 -11.58
C GLY A 217 -7.00 -5.50 -11.52
N PHE A 218 -6.02 -4.81 -12.10
CA PHE A 218 -5.96 -3.37 -12.21
C PHE A 218 -7.16 -2.79 -12.97
N GLY A 219 -7.88 -1.91 -12.36
CA GLY A 219 -8.93 -1.14 -13.02
C GLY A 219 -10.34 -1.33 -12.47
N GLN A 220 -10.57 -2.29 -11.59
CA GLN A 220 -11.88 -2.49 -10.94
C GLN A 220 -12.02 -1.75 -9.60
N ALA A 221 -11.05 -0.93 -9.22
CA ALA A 221 -11.14 -0.09 -8.02
C ALA A 221 -12.38 0.82 -7.99
N ALA A 222 -13.00 1.06 -9.14
CA ALA A 222 -14.24 1.83 -9.21
C ALA A 222 -15.48 1.07 -8.72
N GLN A 223 -15.42 -0.26 -8.61
CA GLN A 223 -16.57 -1.09 -8.16
C GLN A 223 -16.50 -1.52 -6.69
N GLY A 224 -15.39 -1.25 -6.02
CA GLY A 224 -15.13 -1.67 -4.64
C GLY A 224 -15.07 -0.53 -3.63
N TYR A 225 -15.61 0.64 -3.93
CA TYR A 225 -15.74 1.67 -2.91
C TYR A 225 -16.64 1.16 -1.77
N PRO A 226 -16.21 1.28 -0.52
CA PRO A 226 -17.08 1.02 0.61
C PRO A 226 -18.25 2.01 0.55
N ASP A 227 -19.45 1.50 0.51
CA ASP A 227 -20.70 2.29 0.55
C ASP A 227 -20.88 2.93 1.91
#